data_6ee8b4fb32348502b81798c2bdfea689
#
_entry.id   6ee8b4fb32348502b81798c2bdfea689
#
_cell.length_a   1.000
_cell.length_b   1.000
_cell.length_c   1.000
_cell.angle_alpha   90.00
_cell.angle_beta   90.00
_cell.angle_gamma   90.00
#
_symmetry.space_group_name_H-M   'P 1'
#
loop_
_entity.id
_entity.type
_entity.pdbx_description
1 polymer ?
#
loop_
_entity_poly.entity_id
_entity_poly.type
_entity_poly.pdbx_seq_one_letter_code
_entity_poly.pdbx_strand_id
1 'polypeptide(L)'
;RTNIQFGEGGAGTFSDGKLNTGIKSSHIRHVLEAFVEAGAPEDILVDAKPHIGTDLLVDVVRNLRRDIEEAGGEVRFLTRLDELVLAGEGVAESSTADASKGAGCDDDEPRIAAVRLFDERTGATEVVAADCVVLACGHSARDTFQTVRDGGADMARKPFAVGVRIEHPQALVNEAQYGAAASHPALGAA
;
A
#
# COMPACT_ATOMS: atom_id res chain seq x y z
N ARG A 1 7.65 6.81 -14.21
CA ARG A 1 7.06 5.79 -15.07
C ARG A 1 6.44 4.72 -14.20
N THR A 2 5.13 4.75 -14.05
CA THR A 2 4.37 3.78 -13.25
C THR A 2 4.39 2.41 -13.92
N ASN A 3 4.48 1.36 -13.15
CA ASN A 3 4.29 -0.01 -13.62
C ASN A 3 3.34 -0.77 -12.68
N ILE A 4 2.97 -1.99 -13.05
CA ILE A 4 2.01 -2.81 -12.30
C ILE A 4 2.48 -3.16 -10.87
N GLN A 5 3.77 -3.16 -10.61
CA GLN A 5 4.34 -3.58 -9.31
C GLN A 5 4.61 -2.39 -8.39
N PHE A 6 5.04 -1.27 -8.97
CA PHE A 6 5.47 -0.09 -8.23
C PHE A 6 4.83 1.17 -8.82
N GLY A 7 4.61 2.14 -8.00
CA GLY A 7 4.05 3.41 -8.38
C GLY A 7 2.80 3.74 -7.58
N GLU A 8 2.26 4.90 -7.85
CA GLU A 8 1.09 5.43 -7.17
C GLU A 8 -0.11 4.50 -7.32
N GLY A 9 -0.71 4.09 -6.19
CA GLY A 9 -1.79 3.12 -6.11
C GLY A 9 -1.39 1.65 -6.28
N GLY A 10 -0.11 1.38 -6.59
CA GLY A 10 0.43 0.02 -6.72
C GLY A 10 -0.30 -0.83 -7.77
N ALA A 11 -0.26 -2.14 -7.58
CA ALA A 11 -0.91 -3.11 -8.47
C ALA A 11 -2.44 -2.96 -8.49
N GLY A 12 -3.05 -2.43 -7.43
CA GLY A 12 -4.50 -2.18 -7.33
C GLY A 12 -5.02 -1.25 -8.41
N THR A 13 -4.26 -0.20 -8.74
CA THR A 13 -4.64 0.80 -9.76
C THR A 13 -4.82 0.19 -11.15
N PHE A 14 -4.14 -0.92 -11.46
CA PHE A 14 -4.19 -1.59 -12.76
C PHE A 14 -4.97 -2.91 -12.73
N SER A 15 -5.72 -3.16 -11.66
CA SER A 15 -6.63 -4.29 -11.52
C SER A 15 -8.09 -3.79 -11.53
N ASP A 16 -9.06 -4.66 -11.29
CA ASP A 16 -10.48 -4.27 -11.16
C ASP A 16 -10.80 -3.52 -9.84
N GLY A 17 -9.80 -3.18 -9.05
CA GLY A 17 -9.97 -2.35 -7.85
C GLY A 17 -10.79 -3.02 -6.74
N LYS A 18 -10.69 -4.35 -6.61
CA LYS A 18 -11.34 -5.09 -5.53
C LYS A 18 -10.81 -4.68 -4.16
N LEU A 19 -11.71 -4.35 -3.25
CA LEU A 19 -11.42 -3.90 -1.89
C LEU A 19 -11.63 -5.03 -0.87
N ASN A 20 -11.02 -6.19 -1.12
CA ASN A 20 -11.15 -7.34 -0.24
C ASN A 20 -10.01 -7.38 0.79
N THR A 21 -10.36 -7.62 2.05
CA THR A 21 -9.40 -7.84 3.12
C THR A 21 -9.73 -9.12 3.90
N GLY A 22 -8.71 -9.81 4.37
CA GLY A 22 -8.85 -10.99 5.23
C GLY A 22 -8.93 -10.65 6.73
N ILE A 23 -8.81 -9.39 7.12
CA ILE A 23 -8.88 -8.96 8.51
C ILE A 23 -10.28 -8.46 8.87
N LYS A 24 -10.61 -8.52 10.16
CA LYS A 24 -11.80 -7.88 10.74
C LYS A 24 -11.32 -6.72 11.62
N SER A 25 -11.62 -5.49 11.21
CA SER A 25 -11.21 -4.28 11.93
C SER A 25 -12.30 -3.22 11.86
N SER A 26 -12.49 -2.47 12.92
CA SER A 26 -13.37 -1.28 12.95
C SER A 26 -12.88 -0.18 12.00
N HIS A 27 -11.59 -0.19 11.63
CA HIS A 27 -11.01 0.79 10.72
C HIS A 27 -11.36 0.57 9.24
N ILE A 28 -11.90 -0.61 8.86
CA ILE A 28 -12.28 -0.89 7.47
C ILE A 28 -13.25 0.17 6.95
N ARG A 29 -14.26 0.50 7.75
CA ARG A 29 -15.26 1.50 7.39
C ARG A 29 -14.63 2.86 7.12
N HIS A 30 -13.72 3.29 7.98
CA HIS A 30 -13.00 4.55 7.83
C HIS A 30 -12.18 4.61 6.54
N VAL A 31 -11.50 3.50 6.17
CA VAL A 31 -10.76 3.42 4.91
C VAL A 31 -11.67 3.55 3.69
N LEU A 32 -12.84 2.88 3.72
CA LEU A 32 -13.82 2.97 2.63
C LEU A 32 -14.42 4.37 2.52
N GLU A 33 -14.70 5.03 3.63
CA GLU A 33 -15.16 6.41 3.68
C GLU A 33 -14.14 7.37 3.07
N ALA A 34 -12.86 7.22 3.40
CA ALA A 34 -11.78 8.01 2.78
C ALA A 34 -11.70 7.80 1.25
N PHE A 35 -11.95 6.59 0.76
CA PHE A 35 -12.03 6.36 -0.69
C PHE A 35 -13.22 7.05 -1.32
N VAL A 36 -14.39 7.06 -0.66
CA VAL A 36 -15.59 7.78 -1.14
C VAL A 36 -15.32 9.28 -1.17
N GLU A 37 -14.74 9.85 -0.12
CA GLU A 37 -14.33 11.25 -0.07
C GLU A 37 -13.35 11.60 -1.20
N ALA A 38 -12.48 10.67 -1.56
CA ALA A 38 -11.56 10.82 -2.69
C ALA A 38 -12.22 10.56 -4.07
N GLY A 39 -13.53 10.24 -4.14
CA GLY A 39 -14.28 10.10 -5.38
C GLY A 39 -14.64 8.68 -5.78
N ALA A 40 -14.49 7.70 -4.91
CA ALA A 40 -15.02 6.35 -5.15
C ALA A 40 -16.56 6.32 -5.02
N PRO A 41 -17.24 5.36 -5.68
CA PRO A 41 -18.67 5.20 -5.56
C PRO A 41 -19.13 4.90 -4.11
N GLU A 42 -20.23 5.49 -3.67
CA GLU A 42 -20.78 5.25 -2.31
C GLU A 42 -21.19 3.79 -2.08
N ASP A 43 -21.49 3.07 -3.14
CA ASP A 43 -21.90 1.65 -3.09
C ASP A 43 -20.85 0.77 -2.40
N ILE A 44 -19.55 1.15 -2.43
CA ILE A 44 -18.49 0.41 -1.74
C ILE A 44 -18.70 0.34 -0.21
N LEU A 45 -19.49 1.23 0.37
CA LEU A 45 -19.79 1.25 1.80
C LEU A 45 -20.77 0.16 2.23
N VAL A 46 -21.57 -0.37 1.28
CA VAL A 46 -22.67 -1.32 1.54
C VAL A 46 -22.50 -2.64 0.83
N ASP A 47 -21.69 -2.69 -0.21
CA ASP A 47 -21.45 -3.89 -0.99
C ASP A 47 -20.70 -4.96 -0.19
N ALA A 48 -21.13 -6.22 -0.35
CA ALA A 48 -20.47 -7.36 0.29
C ALA A 48 -19.06 -7.65 -0.31
N LYS A 49 -18.84 -7.26 -1.55
CA LYS A 49 -17.56 -7.40 -2.29
C LYS A 49 -17.26 -6.11 -3.04
N PRO A 50 -16.90 -5.04 -2.32
CA PRO A 50 -16.72 -3.73 -2.93
C PRO A 50 -15.58 -3.70 -3.93
N HIS A 51 -15.76 -2.95 -5.01
CA HIS A 51 -14.73 -2.65 -5.99
C HIS A 51 -14.93 -1.25 -6.55
N ILE A 52 -13.84 -0.55 -6.90
CA ILE A 52 -13.91 0.81 -7.41
C ILE A 52 -13.95 0.83 -8.94
N GLY A 53 -13.28 -0.12 -9.58
CA GLY A 53 -13.05 -0.10 -11.02
C GLY A 53 -11.76 0.65 -11.40
N THR A 54 -11.14 0.25 -12.51
CA THR A 54 -9.86 0.80 -12.96
C THR A 54 -9.97 2.21 -13.53
N ASP A 55 -11.13 2.58 -14.04
CA ASP A 55 -11.43 3.89 -14.60
C ASP A 55 -11.47 4.99 -13.53
N LEU A 56 -12.05 4.70 -12.37
CA LEU A 56 -12.15 5.64 -11.26
C LEU A 56 -10.95 5.60 -10.32
N LEU A 57 -10.30 4.45 -10.17
CA LEU A 57 -9.27 4.25 -9.17
C LEU A 57 -8.07 5.18 -9.36
N VAL A 58 -7.71 5.51 -10.61
CA VAL A 58 -6.64 6.47 -10.92
C VAL A 58 -6.96 7.85 -10.35
N ASP A 59 -8.21 8.28 -10.48
CA ASP A 59 -8.63 9.60 -9.96
C ASP A 59 -8.74 9.60 -8.44
N VAL A 60 -9.24 8.53 -7.84
CA VAL A 60 -9.26 8.35 -6.37
C VAL A 60 -7.86 8.44 -5.79
N VAL A 61 -6.90 7.71 -6.34
CA VAL A 61 -5.50 7.74 -5.87
C VAL A 61 -4.87 9.12 -6.04
N ARG A 62 -5.15 9.80 -7.16
CA ARG A 62 -4.69 11.19 -7.39
C ARG A 62 -5.29 12.17 -6.39
N ASN A 63 -6.56 12.02 -6.05
CA ASN A 63 -7.23 12.85 -5.06
C ASN A 63 -6.64 12.64 -3.67
N LEU A 64 -6.45 11.39 -3.23
CA LEU A 64 -5.80 11.07 -1.97
C LEU A 64 -4.39 11.70 -1.86
N ARG A 65 -3.60 11.67 -2.94
CA ARG A 65 -2.30 12.33 -2.97
C ARG A 65 -2.44 13.84 -2.80
N ARG A 66 -3.38 14.47 -3.51
CA ARG A 66 -3.62 15.91 -3.38
C ARG A 66 -4.02 16.27 -1.95
N ASP A 67 -4.87 15.47 -1.31
CA ASP A 67 -5.29 15.69 0.06
C ASP A 67 -4.11 15.64 1.05
N ILE A 68 -3.15 14.72 0.83
CA ILE A 68 -1.90 14.66 1.59
C ILE A 68 -1.08 15.95 1.39
N GLU A 69 -0.93 16.40 0.15
CA GLU A 69 -0.17 17.60 -0.19
C GLU A 69 -0.85 18.87 0.36
N GLU A 70 -2.17 18.98 0.28
CA GLU A 70 -2.97 20.08 0.85
C GLU A 70 -2.93 20.10 2.38
N ALA A 71 -2.80 18.95 3.02
CA ALA A 71 -2.57 18.83 4.47
C ALA A 71 -1.14 19.19 4.90
N GLY A 72 -0.25 19.56 3.98
CA GLY A 72 1.15 19.89 4.24
C GLY A 72 2.10 18.70 4.20
N GLY A 73 1.63 17.54 3.78
CA GLY A 73 2.48 16.37 3.52
C GLY A 73 3.26 16.50 2.23
N GLU A 74 4.22 15.61 2.02
CA GLU A 74 5.03 15.55 0.80
C GLU A 74 4.95 14.17 0.17
N VAL A 75 4.75 14.11 -1.16
CA VAL A 75 4.80 12.88 -1.94
C VAL A 75 5.96 12.94 -2.93
N ARG A 76 6.94 12.06 -2.75
CA ARG A 76 8.17 12.02 -3.55
C ARG A 76 8.13 10.84 -4.51
N PHE A 77 8.05 11.12 -5.81
CA PHE A 77 8.19 10.13 -6.87
C PHE A 77 9.64 9.88 -7.22
N LEU A 78 9.91 8.71 -7.81
CA LEU A 78 11.26 8.28 -8.20
C LEU A 78 12.25 8.31 -7.01
N THR A 79 11.73 8.04 -5.82
CA THR A 79 12.49 8.05 -4.58
C THR A 79 12.39 6.68 -3.93
N ARG A 80 13.53 6.06 -3.66
CA ARG A 80 13.64 4.75 -3.04
C ARG A 80 14.14 4.88 -1.61
N LEU A 81 13.58 4.08 -0.71
CA LEU A 81 14.16 3.87 0.62
C LEU A 81 15.40 2.98 0.48
N ASP A 82 16.55 3.54 0.81
CA ASP A 82 17.85 2.87 0.67
C ASP A 82 18.34 2.28 1.99
N GLU A 83 18.03 2.94 3.12
CA GLU A 83 18.46 2.50 4.45
C GLU A 83 17.56 3.05 5.54
N LEU A 84 17.41 2.26 6.62
CA LEU A 84 16.89 2.72 7.90
C LEU A 84 18.08 3.06 8.81
N VAL A 85 18.19 4.31 9.22
CA VAL A 85 19.29 4.78 10.06
C VAL A 85 18.86 4.69 11.52
N LEU A 86 19.62 3.91 12.30
CA LEU A 86 19.34 3.72 13.72
C LEU A 86 19.99 4.82 14.58
N ALA A 87 19.38 5.11 15.71
CA ALA A 87 19.93 6.05 16.68
C ALA A 87 21.27 5.53 17.20
N GLY A 88 22.29 6.40 17.18
CA GLY A 88 23.68 6.04 17.57
C GLY A 88 24.58 5.64 16.39
N GLU A 89 24.06 5.40 15.21
CA GLU A 89 24.84 5.13 14.00
C GLU A 89 24.95 6.40 13.14
N GLY A 90 26.01 7.20 13.37
CA GLY A 90 26.54 8.15 12.38
C GLY A 90 25.61 9.28 11.88
N VAL A 91 24.58 9.64 12.61
CA VAL A 91 23.81 10.87 12.33
C VAL A 91 24.62 12.03 12.87
N ALA A 92 25.30 12.78 11.98
CA ALA A 92 25.85 14.08 12.36
C ALA A 92 24.69 14.94 12.89
N GLU A 93 24.82 15.44 14.10
CA GLU A 93 23.87 16.32 14.77
C GLU A 93 23.65 17.58 13.91
N SER A 94 22.66 17.56 13.04
CA SER A 94 22.20 18.70 12.27
C SER A 94 20.73 18.89 12.56
N SER A 95 20.49 19.84 13.45
CA SER A 95 19.28 20.62 13.68
C SER A 95 18.11 20.00 14.46
N THR A 96 17.94 20.53 15.70
CA THR A 96 16.69 21.04 16.31
C THR A 96 15.40 20.22 16.04
N ALA A 97 15.31 19.02 16.58
CA ALA A 97 14.02 18.48 16.98
C ALA A 97 14.05 18.35 18.51
N ASP A 98 13.16 19.07 19.17
CA ASP A 98 12.90 19.00 20.58
C ASP A 98 12.46 17.56 20.91
N ALA A 99 13.39 16.76 21.45
CA ALA A 99 13.12 15.38 21.79
C ALA A 99 12.18 15.37 23.00
N SER A 100 10.88 15.43 22.72
CA SER A 100 9.89 15.07 23.72
C SER A 100 10.07 13.58 24.04
N LYS A 101 10.72 13.29 25.17
CA LYS A 101 10.85 11.94 25.75
C LYS A 101 9.45 11.36 25.94
N GLY A 102 9.03 10.53 24.99
CA GLY A 102 7.90 9.64 25.16
C GLY A 102 8.23 8.66 26.27
N ALA A 103 7.44 8.68 27.34
CA ALA A 103 7.60 7.84 28.51
C ALA A 103 7.49 6.35 28.13
N GLY A 104 8.53 5.55 28.45
CA GLY A 104 8.42 4.11 28.66
C GLY A 104 8.97 3.18 27.59
N CYS A 105 10.09 3.49 26.95
CA CYS A 105 10.87 2.50 26.18
C CYS A 105 12.19 2.24 26.91
N ASP A 106 12.60 0.98 27.03
CA ASP A 106 13.92 0.59 27.51
C ASP A 106 14.98 1.24 26.61
N ASP A 107 16.00 1.86 27.20
CA ASP A 107 17.05 2.62 26.49
C ASP A 107 17.97 1.72 25.62
N ASP A 108 17.75 0.40 25.60
CA ASP A 108 18.55 -0.59 24.88
C ASP A 108 17.91 -1.10 23.56
N GLU A 109 16.69 -0.69 23.21
CA GLU A 109 16.07 -1.11 21.95
C GLU A 109 16.51 -0.21 20.76
N PRO A 110 16.89 -0.81 19.62
CA PRO A 110 17.27 -0.06 18.44
C PRO A 110 16.09 0.79 17.93
N ARG A 111 16.31 2.11 17.85
CA ARG A 111 15.30 3.08 17.37
C ARG A 111 15.70 3.67 16.05
N ILE A 112 14.73 3.81 15.15
CA ILE A 112 14.95 4.53 13.90
C ILE A 112 15.06 6.03 14.23
N ALA A 113 16.12 6.67 13.70
CA ALA A 113 16.34 8.11 13.82
C ALA A 113 16.17 8.83 12.48
N ALA A 114 16.40 8.13 11.38
CA ALA A 114 16.29 8.70 10.05
C ALA A 114 16.07 7.62 9.00
N VAL A 115 15.75 8.04 7.79
CA VAL A 115 15.75 7.20 6.59
C VAL A 115 16.72 7.78 5.57
N ARG A 116 17.43 6.91 4.84
CA ARG A 116 18.21 7.31 3.68
C ARG A 116 17.37 7.07 2.43
N LEU A 117 17.20 8.13 1.66
CA LEU A 117 16.45 8.14 0.42
C LEU A 117 17.39 8.30 -0.77
N PHE A 118 17.10 7.60 -1.84
CA PHE A 118 17.80 7.69 -3.11
C PHE A 118 16.88 8.21 -4.21
N ASP A 119 17.25 9.32 -4.83
CA ASP A 119 16.53 9.88 -5.98
C ASP A 119 16.99 9.16 -7.26
N GLU A 120 16.15 8.37 -7.87
CA GLU A 120 16.40 7.59 -9.08
C GLU A 120 16.62 8.47 -10.33
N ARG A 121 16.21 9.72 -10.28
CA ARG A 121 16.37 10.65 -11.39
C ARG A 121 17.75 11.34 -11.38
N THR A 122 18.20 11.75 -10.20
CA THR A 122 19.43 12.53 -10.04
C THR A 122 20.61 11.70 -9.57
N GLY A 123 20.34 10.51 -8.98
CA GLY A 123 21.34 9.69 -8.32
C GLY A 123 21.79 10.26 -6.97
N ALA A 124 21.11 11.27 -6.46
CA ALA A 124 21.43 11.89 -5.17
C ALA A 124 20.87 11.06 -4.00
N THR A 125 21.60 11.11 -2.90
CA THR A 125 21.18 10.50 -1.63
C THR A 125 20.91 11.58 -0.61
N GLU A 126 19.82 11.46 0.14
CA GLU A 126 19.40 12.35 1.21
C GLU A 126 19.10 11.55 2.48
N VAL A 127 19.44 12.10 3.64
CA VAL A 127 19.05 11.54 4.94
C VAL A 127 17.97 12.44 5.54
N VAL A 128 16.81 11.84 5.81
CA VAL A 128 15.64 12.53 6.36
C VAL A 128 15.36 12.00 7.75
N ALA A 129 15.34 12.87 8.75
CA ALA A 129 14.99 12.50 10.12
C ALA A 129 13.54 11.98 10.18
N ALA A 130 13.32 10.91 10.94
CA ALA A 130 12.01 10.30 11.09
C ALA A 130 11.87 9.65 12.45
N ASP A 131 10.84 10.02 13.20
CA ASP A 131 10.48 9.41 14.48
C ASP A 131 9.69 8.11 14.31
N CYS A 132 9.02 7.95 13.18
CA CYS A 132 8.23 6.77 12.85
C CYS A 132 8.28 6.51 11.34
N VAL A 133 8.47 5.25 10.95
CA VAL A 133 8.50 4.83 9.56
C VAL A 133 7.46 3.74 9.33
N VAL A 134 6.58 3.94 8.34
CA VAL A 134 5.60 2.93 7.91
C VAL A 134 6.05 2.33 6.58
N LEU A 135 6.39 1.04 6.60
CA LEU A 135 6.75 0.30 5.39
C LEU A 135 5.50 -0.30 4.74
N ALA A 136 5.09 0.25 3.61
CA ALA A 136 3.93 -0.20 2.83
C ALA A 136 4.31 -0.46 1.37
N CYS A 137 5.51 -1.00 1.14
CA CYS A 137 6.16 -1.16 -0.17
C CYS A 137 5.64 -2.34 -1.01
N GLY A 138 4.66 -3.10 -0.51
CA GLY A 138 4.14 -4.32 -1.15
C GLY A 138 5.14 -5.49 -1.11
N HIS A 139 4.74 -6.63 -1.68
CA HIS A 139 5.51 -7.88 -1.57
C HIS A 139 6.62 -8.04 -2.63
N SER A 140 6.70 -7.16 -3.60
CA SER A 140 7.69 -7.23 -4.70
C SER A 140 8.96 -6.42 -4.44
N ALA A 141 9.01 -5.62 -3.39
CA ALA A 141 10.14 -4.77 -3.01
C ALA A 141 11.23 -5.59 -2.29
N ARG A 142 11.91 -6.47 -3.03
CA ARG A 142 12.90 -7.42 -2.47
C ARG A 142 14.14 -6.73 -1.91
N ASP A 143 14.57 -5.66 -2.54
CA ASP A 143 15.63 -4.76 -2.12
C ASP A 143 15.30 -4.14 -0.76
N THR A 144 14.11 -3.57 -0.59
CA THR A 144 13.65 -3.02 0.69
C THR A 144 13.62 -4.08 1.79
N PHE A 145 13.14 -5.31 1.49
CA PHE A 145 13.19 -6.40 2.48
C PHE A 145 14.61 -6.77 2.88
N GLN A 146 15.54 -6.75 1.94
CA GLN A 146 16.96 -6.98 2.24
C GLN A 146 17.50 -5.87 3.15
N THR A 147 17.24 -4.61 2.81
CA THR A 147 17.63 -3.44 3.60
C THR A 147 17.10 -3.51 5.04
N VAL A 148 15.82 -3.84 5.21
CA VAL A 148 15.18 -3.94 6.53
C VAL A 148 15.78 -5.09 7.36
N ARG A 149 16.06 -6.22 6.72
CA ARG A 149 16.72 -7.37 7.36
C ARG A 149 18.15 -7.04 7.77
N ASP A 150 18.90 -6.40 6.90
CA ASP A 150 20.30 -6.04 7.16
C ASP A 150 20.41 -4.94 8.24
N GLY A 151 19.36 -4.12 8.39
CA GLY A 151 19.17 -3.19 9.50
C GLY A 151 18.73 -3.85 10.81
N GLY A 152 18.72 -5.19 10.91
CA GLY A 152 18.48 -5.93 12.15
C GLY A 152 17.04 -6.28 12.46
N ALA A 153 16.09 -6.02 11.54
CA ALA A 153 14.70 -6.43 11.75
C ALA A 153 14.53 -7.94 11.67
N ASP A 154 13.81 -8.50 12.64
CA ASP A 154 13.47 -9.92 12.65
C ASP A 154 12.42 -10.23 11.58
N MET A 155 12.72 -11.19 10.70
CA MET A 155 11.88 -11.55 9.56
C MET A 155 11.57 -13.04 9.53
N ALA A 156 10.29 -13.37 9.59
CA ALA A 156 9.80 -14.74 9.47
C ALA A 156 9.18 -15.03 8.08
N ARG A 157 9.36 -16.26 7.61
CA ARG A 157 8.69 -16.72 6.39
C ARG A 157 7.20 -16.88 6.65
N LYS A 158 6.38 -16.39 5.72
CA LYS A 158 4.93 -16.54 5.75
C LYS A 158 4.47 -17.37 4.55
N PRO A 159 3.56 -18.36 4.73
CA PRO A 159 2.98 -19.08 3.61
C PRO A 159 2.14 -18.12 2.76
N PHE A 160 2.10 -18.39 1.46
CA PHE A 160 1.29 -17.63 0.50
C PHE A 160 0.61 -18.59 -0.47
N ALA A 161 -0.53 -18.16 -1.03
CA ALA A 161 -1.27 -18.92 -2.02
C ALA A 161 -0.66 -18.71 -3.41
N VAL A 162 -0.46 -19.82 -4.13
CA VAL A 162 -0.05 -19.82 -5.54
C VAL A 162 -1.14 -20.49 -6.35
N GLY A 163 -1.50 -19.89 -7.48
CA GLY A 163 -2.45 -20.46 -8.41
C GLY A 163 -2.19 -19.99 -9.84
N VAL A 164 -2.94 -20.54 -10.74
CA VAL A 164 -2.96 -20.16 -12.15
C VAL A 164 -4.27 -19.42 -12.46
N ARG A 165 -4.21 -18.44 -13.35
CA ARG A 165 -5.41 -17.84 -13.93
C ARG A 165 -5.85 -18.71 -15.11
N ILE A 166 -7.11 -19.11 -15.10
CA ILE A 166 -7.76 -19.79 -16.22
C ILE A 166 -8.87 -18.89 -16.71
N GLU A 167 -8.96 -18.68 -18.00
CA GLU A 167 -10.02 -17.92 -18.65
C GLU A 167 -10.95 -18.87 -19.40
N HIS A 168 -12.26 -18.66 -19.22
CA HIS A 168 -13.31 -19.39 -19.91
C HIS A 168 -14.31 -18.43 -20.52
N PRO A 169 -14.98 -18.81 -21.62
CA PRO A 169 -16.18 -18.09 -22.06
C PRO A 169 -17.23 -18.06 -20.96
N GLN A 170 -17.85 -16.91 -20.70
CA GLN A 170 -18.86 -16.78 -19.63
C GLN A 170 -20.01 -17.75 -19.79
N ALA A 171 -20.39 -18.05 -21.05
CA ALA A 171 -21.45 -19.01 -21.34
C ALA A 171 -21.15 -20.40 -20.77
N LEU A 172 -19.88 -20.87 -20.87
CA LEU A 172 -19.45 -22.15 -20.31
C LEU A 172 -19.58 -22.16 -18.77
N VAL A 173 -19.21 -21.07 -18.12
CA VAL A 173 -19.30 -20.94 -16.65
C VAL A 173 -20.77 -20.91 -16.23
N ASN A 174 -21.60 -20.11 -16.91
CA ASN A 174 -23.03 -20.04 -16.63
C ASN A 174 -23.72 -21.41 -16.79
N GLU A 175 -23.40 -22.14 -17.88
CA GLU A 175 -23.95 -23.47 -18.13
C GLU A 175 -23.53 -24.47 -17.03
N ALA A 176 -22.25 -24.45 -16.64
CA ALA A 176 -21.74 -25.31 -15.57
C ALA A 176 -22.37 -25.02 -14.20
N GLN A 177 -22.65 -23.73 -13.91
CA GLN A 177 -23.19 -23.29 -12.62
C GLN A 177 -24.71 -23.38 -12.53
N TYR A 178 -25.42 -22.99 -13.59
CA TYR A 178 -26.86 -22.85 -13.62
C TYR A 178 -27.60 -23.94 -14.41
N GLY A 179 -26.87 -24.77 -15.17
CA GLY A 179 -27.43 -25.82 -16.00
C GLY A 179 -28.50 -25.30 -16.96
N ALA A 180 -29.66 -25.89 -16.97
CA ALA A 180 -30.78 -25.49 -17.84
C ALA A 180 -31.29 -24.06 -17.61
N ALA A 181 -30.97 -23.44 -16.47
CA ALA A 181 -31.34 -22.07 -16.16
C ALA A 181 -30.32 -21.01 -16.61
N ALA A 182 -29.23 -21.41 -17.28
CA ALA A 182 -28.14 -20.51 -17.67
C ALA A 182 -28.54 -19.29 -18.51
N SER A 183 -29.67 -19.39 -19.24
CA SER A 183 -30.22 -18.30 -20.05
C SER A 183 -31.37 -17.54 -19.37
N HIS A 184 -31.65 -17.81 -18.11
CA HIS A 184 -32.76 -17.16 -17.40
C HIS A 184 -32.46 -15.68 -17.16
N PRO A 185 -33.34 -14.73 -17.54
CA PRO A 185 -33.02 -13.29 -17.52
C PRO A 185 -32.83 -12.70 -16.11
N ALA A 186 -33.29 -13.38 -15.07
CA ALA A 186 -33.09 -12.96 -13.67
C ALA A 186 -31.75 -13.42 -13.07
N LEU A 187 -30.97 -14.23 -13.79
CA LEU A 187 -29.64 -14.67 -13.36
C LEU A 187 -28.58 -13.78 -14.02
N GLY A 188 -27.65 -13.29 -13.18
CA GLY A 188 -26.44 -12.65 -13.67
C GLY A 188 -25.38 -13.63 -14.16
N ALA A 189 -24.20 -13.14 -14.44
CA ALA A 189 -23.04 -13.96 -14.73
C ALA A 189 -22.64 -14.80 -13.49
N ALA A 190 -22.31 -16.06 -13.70
CA ALA A 190 -21.90 -16.98 -12.65
C ALA A 190 -20.45 -16.69 -12.16
#